data_ec83c84ee99ffe09164187135c05e7d5
#
_entry.id   ec83c84ee99ffe09164187135c05e7d5
#
_cell.length_a   1.000
_cell.length_b   1.000
_cell.length_c   1.000
_cell.angle_alpha   90.00
_cell.angle_beta   90.00
_cell.angle_gamma   90.00
#
_symmetry.space_group_name_H-M   'P 1'
#
loop_
_entity.id
_entity.type
_entity.pdbx_description
1 polymer ?
#
loop_
_entity_poly.entity_id
_entity_poly.type
_entity_poly.pdbx_seq_one_letter_code
_entity_poly.pdbx_strand_id
1 'polypeptide(L)' 'EYALSEKMEWAKRLLSTRLYSVSEVGYKVGYTNLSHFTEAFCKYHRMKPKQYLDSL' A
#
# COMPACT_ATOMS: atom_id res chain seq x y z
N GLU A 1 -10.33 -8.23 10.15
CA GLU A 1 -10.05 -8.30 11.55
C GLU A 1 -8.57 -8.31 11.87
N TYR A 2 -7.72 -8.43 10.91
CA TYR A 2 -6.29 -8.31 11.14
C TYR A 2 -5.83 -6.91 10.88
N ALA A 3 -4.81 -6.50 11.61
CA ALA A 3 -4.19 -5.20 11.38
C ALA A 3 -3.68 -5.10 9.96
N LEU A 4 -3.21 -6.20 9.39
CA LEU A 4 -2.72 -6.23 8.03
C LEU A 4 -3.82 -5.83 7.05
N SER A 5 -5.01 -6.35 7.24
CA SER A 5 -6.14 -6.06 6.37
C SER A 5 -6.46 -4.57 6.41
N GLU A 6 -6.55 -4.01 7.60
CA GLU A 6 -6.84 -2.59 7.76
C GLU A 6 -5.76 -1.72 7.14
N LYS A 7 -4.50 -2.08 7.35
CA LYS A 7 -3.39 -1.32 6.80
C LYS A 7 -3.41 -1.34 5.29
N MET A 8 -3.70 -2.48 4.71
CA MET A 8 -3.71 -2.59 3.25
C MET A 8 -4.88 -1.86 2.63
N GLU A 9 -6.03 -1.85 3.28
CA GLU A 9 -7.17 -1.07 2.80
C GLU A 9 -6.87 0.42 2.87
N TRP A 10 -6.25 0.85 3.95
CA TRP A 10 -5.85 2.23 4.10
C TRP A 10 -4.81 2.62 3.05
N ALA A 11 -3.84 1.75 2.81
CA ALA A 11 -2.83 2.00 1.80
C ALA A 11 -3.47 2.17 0.42
N LYS A 12 -4.43 1.32 0.10
CA LYS A 12 -5.14 1.42 -1.16
C LYS A 12 -5.84 2.76 -1.30
N ARG A 13 -6.49 3.21 -0.24
CA ARG A 13 -7.17 4.51 -0.25
C ARG A 13 -6.20 5.65 -0.47
N LEU A 14 -5.08 5.62 0.23
CA LEU A 14 -4.07 6.67 0.10
C LEU A 14 -3.50 6.71 -1.31
N LEU A 15 -3.27 5.56 -1.89
CA LEU A 15 -2.78 5.48 -3.26
C LEU A 15 -3.79 6.03 -4.25
N SER A 16 -5.07 5.76 -4.01
CA SER A 16 -6.14 6.22 -4.89
C SER A 16 -6.21 7.73 -4.98
N THR A 17 -5.83 8.43 -3.93
CA THR A 17 -5.89 9.89 -3.92
C THR A 17 -4.83 10.50 -4.83
N ARG A 18 -3.78 9.74 -5.14
CA ARG A 18 -2.65 10.20 -5.92
C ARG A 18 -1.91 11.38 -5.29
N LEU A 19 -2.15 11.63 -4.01
CA LEU A 19 -1.46 12.69 -3.29
C LEU A 19 -0.15 12.20 -2.67
N TYR A 20 0.03 10.89 -2.60
CA TYR A 20 1.18 10.28 -1.95
C TYR A 20 1.87 9.30 -2.87
N SER A 21 3.18 9.20 -2.73
CA SER A 21 3.93 8.18 -3.46
C SER A 21 3.80 6.84 -2.73
N VAL A 22 4.23 5.77 -3.39
CA VAL A 22 4.21 4.44 -2.78
C VAL A 22 5.02 4.44 -1.48
N SER A 23 6.18 5.10 -1.49
CA SER A 23 7.01 5.19 -0.28
C SER A 23 6.29 5.89 0.84
N GLU A 24 5.65 6.99 0.54
CA GLU A 24 4.93 7.75 1.55
C GLU A 24 3.77 6.95 2.13
N VAL A 25 3.05 6.27 1.28
CA VAL A 25 1.94 5.44 1.73
C VAL A 25 2.45 4.34 2.66
N GLY A 26 3.56 3.70 2.29
CA GLY A 26 4.14 2.68 3.14
C GLY A 26 4.46 3.19 4.52
N TYR A 27 5.07 4.36 4.60
CA TYR A 27 5.41 4.95 5.90
C TYR A 27 4.16 5.35 6.68
N LYS A 28 3.17 5.91 6.01
CA LYS A 28 1.94 6.34 6.68
C LYS A 28 1.18 5.18 7.31
N VAL A 29 1.21 4.03 6.68
CA VAL A 29 0.51 2.87 7.24
C VAL A 29 1.36 2.09 8.25
N GLY A 30 2.58 2.55 8.49
CA GLY A 30 3.40 2.00 9.57
C GLY A 30 4.53 1.10 9.15
N TYR A 31 4.85 1.04 7.89
CA TYR A 31 5.97 0.23 7.42
C TYR A 31 7.22 1.10 7.36
N THR A 32 8.32 0.59 7.92
CA THR A 32 9.60 1.29 7.88
C THR A 32 10.43 0.87 6.69
N ASN A 33 10.04 -0.22 6.03
CA ASN A 33 10.79 -0.77 4.91
C ASN A 33 9.85 -0.89 3.71
N LEU A 34 10.19 -0.20 2.64
CA LEU A 34 9.35 -0.18 1.45
C LEU A 34 9.20 -1.57 0.84
N SER A 35 10.25 -2.38 0.89
CA SER A 35 10.17 -3.74 0.37
C SER A 35 9.13 -4.56 1.11
N HIS A 36 9.10 -4.43 2.43
CA HIS A 36 8.12 -5.13 3.23
C HIS A 36 6.71 -4.67 2.91
N PHE A 37 6.55 -3.37 2.74
CA PHE A 37 5.24 -2.81 2.38
C PHE A 37 4.79 -3.35 1.02
N THR A 38 5.69 -3.36 0.05
CA THR A 38 5.37 -3.84 -1.29
C THR A 38 4.97 -5.30 -1.26
N GLU A 39 5.70 -6.12 -0.51
CA GLU A 39 5.37 -7.53 -0.37
C GLU A 39 4.01 -7.74 0.25
N ALA A 40 3.72 -7.01 1.33
CA ALA A 40 2.45 -7.15 2.01
C ALA A 40 1.30 -6.72 1.10
N PHE A 41 1.49 -5.62 0.40
CA PHE A 41 0.47 -5.13 -0.53
C PHE A 41 0.22 -6.16 -1.64
N CYS A 42 1.29 -6.71 -2.19
CA CYS A 42 1.17 -7.71 -3.24
C CYS A 42 0.44 -8.96 -2.75
N LYS A 43 0.73 -9.39 -1.54
CA LYS A 43 0.06 -10.55 -0.97
C LYS A 43 -1.43 -10.30 -0.76
N TYR A 44 -1.76 -9.13 -0.28
CA TYR A 44 -3.13 -8.81 0.08
C TYR A 44 -3.99 -8.49 -1.16
N HIS A 45 -3.46 -7.66 -2.05
CA HIS A 45 -4.23 -7.19 -3.20
C HIS A 45 -3.90 -7.92 -4.49
N ARG A 46 -2.93 -8.82 -4.46
CA ARG A 46 -2.50 -9.60 -5.63
C ARG A 46 -1.91 -8.73 -6.73
N MET A 47 -1.42 -7.56 -6.36
CA MET A 47 -0.75 -6.66 -7.32
C MET A 47 0.16 -5.73 -6.54
N LYS A 48 1.17 -5.23 -7.20
CA LYS A 48 2.10 -4.30 -6.56
C LYS A 48 1.46 -2.92 -6.43
N PRO A 49 1.87 -2.14 -5.43
CA PRO A 49 1.32 -0.79 -5.27
C PRO A 49 1.50 0.08 -6.52
N LYS A 50 2.63 -0.08 -7.19
CA LYS A 50 2.88 0.69 -8.40
C LYS A 50 1.92 0.29 -9.51
N GLN A 51 1.65 -0.99 -9.64
CA GLN A 51 0.68 -1.49 -10.61
C GLN A 51 -0.69 -0.90 -10.34
N TYR A 52 -1.07 -0.84 -9.08
CA TYR A 52 -2.35 -0.27 -8.72
C TYR A 52 -2.42 1.20 -9.12
N LEU A 53 -1.37 1.96 -8.86
CA LEU A 53 -1.32 3.36 -9.26
C LEU A 53 -1.43 3.53 -10.76
N ASP A 54 -0.74 2.68 -11.50
CA ASP A 54 -0.74 2.75 -12.96
C ASP A 54 -2.10 2.44 -13.55
N SER A 55 -2.90 1.67 -12.86
CA SER A 55 -4.22 1.28 -13.36
C SER A 55 -5.32 2.25 -12.95
N LEU A 56 -5.01 3.27 -12.19
CA LEU A 56 -6.01 4.27 -11.82
C LEU A 56 -6.26 5.29 -13.00
#